data_f70f6ecc213db90dde3d22984241a65c
#
_entry.id   f70f6ecc213db90dde3d22984241a65c
#
_cell.length_a   1.000
_cell.length_b   1.000
_cell.length_c   1.000
_cell.angle_alpha   90.00
_cell.angle_beta   90.00
_cell.angle_gamma   90.00
#
_symmetry.space_group_name_H-M   'P 1'
#
loop_
_entity.id
_entity.type
_entity.pdbx_description
1 polymer ?
#
loop_
_entity_poly.entity_id
_entity_poly.type
_entity_poly.pdbx_seq_one_letter_code
_entity_poly.pdbx_strand_id
1 'polypeptide(L)'
;DLCIKQRIVHVSILVLSLLIFPLYTFSKLKFIMLSILNLFWLGSSSLAFYHFGIEKKLWQGFSECSSNLIFNENTLDQLLSKSPIRCDETQFELLDISLAGWNGILSMSIFIILSYLLYKMHMEKK
;
A
#
# COMPACT_ATOMS: atom_id res chain seq x y z
N ASP A 1 -10.67 1.50 6.19
CA ASP A 1 -9.48 1.07 6.93
C ASP A 1 -8.29 0.67 6.04
N LEU A 2 -8.49 -0.06 4.92
CA LEU A 2 -7.39 -0.45 4.03
C LEU A 2 -6.65 0.75 3.44
N CYS A 3 -7.36 1.81 3.04
CA CYS A 3 -6.75 3.05 2.55
C CYS A 3 -5.84 3.71 3.59
N ILE A 4 -6.23 3.68 4.86
CA ILE A 4 -5.43 4.23 5.96
C ILE A 4 -4.17 3.38 6.16
N LYS A 5 -4.29 2.06 6.13
CA LYS A 5 -3.15 1.13 6.24
C LYS A 5 -2.14 1.36 5.12
N GLN A 6 -2.59 1.55 3.88
CA GLN A 6 -1.72 1.90 2.75
C GLN A 6 -0.98 3.23 2.98
N ARG A 7 -1.67 4.26 3.48
CA ARG A 7 -1.03 5.56 3.80
C ARG A 7 0.04 5.42 4.87
N ILE A 8 -0.23 4.65 5.93
CA ILE A 8 0.75 4.39 7.00
C ILE A 8 2.01 3.71 6.44
N VAL A 9 1.85 2.71 5.56
CA VAL A 9 2.99 2.05 4.92
C VAL A 9 3.81 3.04 4.09
N HIS A 10 3.18 3.93 3.32
CA HIS A 10 3.89 4.94 2.54
C HIS A 10 4.62 5.98 3.40
N VAL A 11 4.00 6.41 4.50
CA VAL A 11 4.66 7.29 5.47
C VAL A 11 5.88 6.59 6.08
N SER A 12 5.76 5.32 6.42
CA SER A 12 6.89 4.53 6.94
C SER A 12 8.03 4.41 5.92
N ILE A 13 7.72 4.19 4.64
CA ILE A 13 8.69 4.17 3.54
C ILE A 13 9.40 5.53 3.43
N LEU A 14 8.66 6.62 3.50
CA LEU A 14 9.22 7.98 3.42
C LEU A 14 10.17 8.25 4.59
N VAL A 15 9.78 7.92 5.81
CA VAL A 15 10.63 8.08 7.00
C VAL A 15 11.90 7.24 6.87
N LEU A 16 11.78 5.97 6.48
CA LEU A 16 12.94 5.09 6.26
C LEU A 16 13.87 5.64 5.18
N SER A 17 13.32 6.16 4.08
CA SER A 17 14.11 6.75 3.00
C SER A 17 14.90 7.97 3.47
N LEU A 18 14.30 8.83 4.30
CA LEU A 18 14.96 10.00 4.90
C LEU A 18 16.08 9.58 5.87
N LEU A 19 15.89 8.50 6.62
CA LEU A 19 16.92 7.98 7.54
C LEU A 19 18.10 7.34 6.80
N ILE A 20 17.90 6.80 5.61
CA ILE A 20 18.97 6.21 4.80
C ILE A 20 19.91 7.29 4.25
N PHE A 21 19.40 8.50 3.99
CA PHE A 21 20.19 9.57 3.39
C PHE A 21 21.47 9.93 4.17
N PRO A 22 21.44 10.20 5.49
CA PRO A 22 22.66 10.48 6.25
C PRO A 22 23.55 9.24 6.45
N LEU A 23 22.99 8.04 6.35
CA LEU A 23 23.69 6.76 6.53
C LEU A 23 24.34 6.24 5.24
N TYR A 24 24.24 6.99 4.15
CA TYR A 24 24.73 6.57 2.83
C TYR A 24 26.24 6.23 2.82
N THR A 25 27.03 6.83 3.69
CA THR A 25 28.47 6.63 3.80
C THR A 25 28.84 5.22 4.31
N PHE A 26 27.98 4.60 5.13
CA PHE A 26 28.24 3.28 5.72
C PHE A 26 27.73 2.15 4.83
N SER A 27 28.62 1.53 4.06
CA SER A 27 28.29 0.54 3.03
C SER A 27 27.44 -0.65 3.53
N LYS A 28 27.78 -1.23 4.69
CA LYS A 28 27.02 -2.36 5.25
C LYS A 28 25.63 -1.94 5.73
N LEU A 29 25.56 -0.81 6.45
CA LEU A 29 24.32 -0.30 7.01
C LEU A 29 23.37 0.12 5.90
N LYS A 30 23.88 0.77 4.86
CA LYS A 30 23.11 1.12 3.65
C LYS A 30 22.46 -0.10 3.01
N PHE A 31 23.20 -1.20 2.84
CA PHE A 31 22.67 -2.43 2.25
C PHE A 31 21.52 -3.01 3.08
N ILE A 32 21.66 -3.06 4.41
CA ILE A 32 20.63 -3.56 5.32
C ILE A 32 19.38 -2.67 5.25
N MET A 33 19.55 -1.36 5.32
CA MET A 33 18.44 -0.41 5.28
C MET A 33 17.69 -0.43 3.96
N LEU A 34 18.41 -0.52 2.83
CA LEU A 34 17.80 -0.69 1.51
C LEU A 34 17.05 -2.03 1.38
N SER A 35 17.56 -3.11 2.00
CA SER A 35 16.85 -4.39 2.02
C SER A 35 15.55 -4.31 2.83
N ILE A 36 15.56 -3.63 3.98
CA ILE A 36 14.36 -3.39 4.77
C ILE A 36 13.37 -2.54 3.97
N LEU A 37 13.82 -1.45 3.35
CA LEU A 37 12.98 -0.60 2.51
C LEU A 37 12.34 -1.39 1.37
N ASN A 38 13.09 -2.29 0.75
CA ASN A 38 12.58 -3.17 -0.32
C ASN A 38 11.46 -4.10 0.17
N LEU A 39 11.56 -4.63 1.40
CA LEU A 39 10.50 -5.42 2.02
C LEU A 39 9.24 -4.59 2.27
N PHE A 40 9.37 -3.31 2.66
CA PHE A 40 8.22 -2.41 2.80
C PHE A 40 7.52 -2.16 1.46
N TRP A 41 8.25 -2.04 0.34
CA TRP A 41 7.67 -1.93 -0.99
C TRP A 41 6.91 -3.19 -1.40
N LEU A 42 7.43 -4.38 -1.08
CA LEU A 42 6.71 -5.64 -1.30
C LEU A 42 5.41 -5.70 -0.48
N GLY A 43 5.47 -5.31 0.80
CA GLY A 43 4.28 -5.25 1.66
C GLY A 43 3.25 -4.25 1.14
N SER A 44 3.68 -3.08 0.69
CA SER A 44 2.81 -2.07 0.07
C SER A 44 2.11 -2.62 -1.18
N SER A 45 2.85 -3.27 -2.06
CA SER A 45 2.31 -3.88 -3.27
C SER A 45 1.29 -4.97 -2.95
N SER A 46 1.60 -5.88 -2.00
CA SER A 46 0.71 -6.95 -1.59
C SER A 46 -0.61 -6.42 -1.02
N LEU A 47 -0.52 -5.39 -0.15
CA LEU A 47 -1.70 -4.74 0.43
C LEU A 47 -2.54 -4.04 -0.64
N ALA A 48 -1.90 -3.40 -1.61
CA ALA A 48 -2.57 -2.69 -2.70
C ALA A 48 -3.31 -3.67 -3.64
N PHE A 49 -2.68 -4.79 -4.02
CA PHE A 49 -3.33 -5.83 -4.82
C PHE A 49 -4.46 -6.52 -4.06
N TYR A 50 -4.30 -6.74 -2.76
CA TYR A 50 -5.39 -7.26 -1.93
C TYR A 50 -6.58 -6.31 -1.93
N HIS A 51 -6.37 -5.01 -1.77
CA HIS A 51 -7.41 -3.99 -1.80
C HIS A 51 -8.08 -3.93 -3.19
N PHE A 52 -7.30 -3.92 -4.26
CA PHE A 52 -7.80 -3.95 -5.63
C PHE A 52 -8.69 -5.17 -5.89
N GLY A 53 -8.33 -6.35 -5.36
CA GLY A 53 -9.14 -7.56 -5.49
C GLY A 53 -10.49 -7.47 -4.75
N ILE A 54 -10.54 -6.77 -3.60
CA ILE A 54 -11.81 -6.49 -2.91
C ILE A 54 -12.68 -5.55 -3.75
N GLU A 55 -12.12 -4.49 -4.32
CA GLU A 55 -12.83 -3.54 -5.20
C GLU A 55 -13.41 -4.24 -6.44
N LYS A 56 -12.67 -5.18 -7.03
CA LYS A 56 -13.13 -5.99 -8.17
C LYS A 56 -13.99 -7.20 -7.75
N LYS A 57 -14.33 -7.34 -6.44
CA LYS A 57 -15.15 -8.42 -5.89
C LYS A 57 -14.60 -9.84 -6.14
N LEU A 58 -13.27 -9.95 -6.29
CA LEU A 58 -12.60 -11.25 -6.45
C LEU A 58 -12.61 -12.07 -5.15
N TRP A 59 -12.59 -11.38 -4.02
CA TRP A 59 -12.73 -11.95 -2.67
C TRP A 59 -13.46 -10.99 -1.74
N GLN A 60 -14.03 -11.56 -0.68
CA GLN A 60 -14.71 -10.75 0.35
C GLN A 60 -13.66 -10.04 1.21
N GLY A 61 -13.83 -8.73 1.39
CA GLY A 61 -13.05 -7.97 2.37
C GLY A 61 -13.39 -8.38 3.81
N PHE A 62 -12.57 -7.92 4.76
CA PHE A 62 -12.93 -8.06 6.17
C PHE A 62 -14.29 -7.41 6.43
N SER A 63 -15.10 -8.01 7.32
CA SER A 63 -16.47 -7.60 7.65
C SER A 63 -16.63 -6.10 8.02
N GLU A 64 -15.54 -5.46 8.42
CA GLU A 64 -15.49 -4.01 8.68
C GLU A 64 -15.50 -3.14 7.40
N CYS A 65 -15.22 -3.72 6.23
CA CYS A 65 -15.21 -3.01 4.95
C CYS A 65 -16.55 -3.12 4.21
N SER A 66 -17.40 -4.09 4.55
CA SER A 66 -18.74 -4.27 4.01
C SER A 66 -19.76 -4.00 5.12
N SER A 67 -20.02 -2.73 5.40
CA SER A 67 -21.17 -2.38 6.24
C SER A 67 -22.44 -2.68 5.45
N ASN A 68 -23.05 -3.85 5.70
CA ASN A 68 -24.45 -4.06 5.38
C ASN A 68 -25.24 -3.06 6.23
N LEU A 69 -25.58 -1.92 5.66
CA LEU A 69 -26.52 -0.99 6.24
C LEU A 69 -27.87 -1.70 6.34
N ILE A 70 -28.15 -2.28 7.51
CA ILE A 70 -29.51 -2.66 7.87
C ILE A 70 -30.25 -1.34 7.99
N PHE A 71 -31.15 -1.07 7.05
CA PHE A 71 -32.02 0.11 7.05
C PHE A 71 -32.96 0.04 8.24
N ASN A 72 -32.61 0.67 9.35
CA ASN A 72 -33.50 1.02 10.44
C ASN A 72 -33.81 2.52 10.39
N GLU A 73 -35.02 2.90 10.74
CA GLU A 73 -35.58 4.26 10.61
C GLU A 73 -34.76 5.41 11.28
N ASN A 74 -33.76 5.10 12.08
CA ASN A 74 -32.87 6.08 12.70
C ASN A 74 -31.60 6.37 11.86
N THR A 75 -31.57 5.89 10.61
CA THR A 75 -30.37 5.90 9.75
C THR A 75 -30.15 7.26 9.07
N LEU A 76 -31.17 8.14 9.07
CA LEU A 76 -31.08 9.43 8.39
C LEU A 76 -30.04 10.36 9.03
N ASP A 77 -29.97 10.40 10.36
CA ASP A 77 -28.99 11.20 11.10
C ASP A 77 -27.56 10.64 10.97
N GLN A 78 -27.41 9.32 10.84
CA GLN A 78 -26.11 8.70 10.57
C GLN A 78 -25.62 8.91 9.14
N LEU A 79 -26.52 9.00 8.16
CA LEU A 79 -26.20 9.33 6.76
C LEU A 79 -25.79 10.79 6.59
N LEU A 80 -26.32 11.69 7.41
CA LEU A 80 -25.98 13.11 7.39
C LEU A 80 -24.68 13.42 8.14
N SER A 81 -24.28 12.59 9.12
CA SER A 81 -23.11 12.85 9.96
C SER A 81 -21.81 12.26 9.45
N LYS A 82 -21.82 11.17 8.68
CA LYS A 82 -20.62 10.59 8.06
C LYS A 82 -21.03 9.56 7.01
N SER A 83 -20.86 9.90 5.76
CA SER A 83 -20.81 8.90 4.70
C SER A 83 -19.61 7.96 5.00
N PRO A 84 -19.82 6.70 5.43
CA PRO A 84 -18.71 5.78 5.59
C PRO A 84 -18.11 5.55 4.19
N ILE A 85 -16.85 5.93 4.02
CA ILE A 85 -16.10 5.66 2.80
C ILE A 85 -16.03 4.13 2.67
N ARG A 86 -16.80 3.59 1.73
CA ARG A 86 -16.86 2.15 1.48
C ARG A 86 -15.58 1.72 0.77
N CYS A 87 -14.90 0.73 1.33
CA CYS A 87 -13.67 0.17 0.73
C CYS A 87 -13.95 -0.77 -0.44
N ASP A 88 -15.21 -1.14 -0.65
CA ASP A 88 -15.69 -2.04 -1.72
C ASP A 88 -16.18 -1.29 -2.97
N GLU A 89 -16.20 0.04 -2.93
CA GLU A 89 -16.54 0.89 -4.08
C GLU A 89 -15.30 1.67 -4.54
N THR A 90 -15.00 1.55 -5.83
CA THR A 90 -13.91 2.31 -6.44
C THR A 90 -14.28 3.79 -6.49
N GLN A 91 -13.53 4.63 -5.79
CA GLN A 91 -13.78 6.07 -5.79
C GLN A 91 -13.27 6.78 -7.04
N PHE A 92 -12.24 6.21 -7.67
CA PHE A 92 -11.64 6.73 -8.89
C PHE A 92 -11.01 5.59 -9.68
N GLU A 93 -11.37 5.48 -10.95
CA GLU A 93 -10.81 4.55 -11.92
C GLU A 93 -10.15 5.30 -13.06
N LEU A 94 -8.94 4.90 -13.41
CA LEU A 94 -8.23 5.36 -14.58
C LEU A 94 -7.87 4.13 -15.44
N LEU A 95 -8.36 4.07 -16.67
CA LEU A 95 -8.18 2.93 -17.57
C LEU A 95 -8.69 1.60 -16.98
N ASP A 96 -9.88 1.61 -16.36
CA ASP A 96 -10.50 0.46 -15.67
C ASP A 96 -9.69 -0.11 -14.49
N ILE A 97 -8.63 0.59 -14.07
CA ILE A 97 -7.81 0.24 -12.91
C ILE A 97 -8.07 1.27 -11.82
N SER A 98 -8.39 0.78 -10.62
CA SER A 98 -8.58 1.66 -9.46
C SER A 98 -7.26 2.27 -9.00
N LEU A 99 -7.35 3.32 -8.19
CA LEU A 99 -6.18 3.95 -7.58
C LEU A 99 -5.35 2.94 -6.76
N ALA A 100 -6.01 1.97 -6.10
CA ALA A 100 -5.33 0.89 -5.39
C ALA A 100 -4.56 -0.02 -6.34
N GLY A 101 -5.13 -0.35 -7.51
CA GLY A 101 -4.44 -1.13 -8.54
C GLY A 101 -3.20 -0.42 -9.08
N TRP A 102 -3.28 0.87 -9.39
CA TRP A 102 -2.13 1.67 -9.80
C TRP A 102 -1.03 1.73 -8.74
N ASN A 103 -1.43 1.90 -7.47
CA ASN A 103 -0.49 1.84 -6.36
C ASN A 103 0.22 0.48 -6.26
N GLY A 104 -0.50 -0.62 -6.48
CA GLY A 104 0.06 -1.97 -6.52
C GLY A 104 1.11 -2.13 -7.61
N ILE A 105 0.80 -1.69 -8.84
CA ILE A 105 1.71 -1.77 -9.99
C ILE A 105 2.98 -0.93 -9.76
N LEU A 106 2.84 0.31 -9.29
CA LEU A 106 3.98 1.19 -9.01
C LEU A 106 4.86 0.64 -7.90
N SER A 107 4.27 0.18 -6.80
CA SER A 107 5.01 -0.42 -5.69
C SER A 107 5.76 -1.68 -6.09
N MET A 108 5.15 -2.54 -6.91
CA MET A 108 5.79 -3.74 -7.44
C MET A 108 6.96 -3.38 -8.37
N SER A 109 6.79 -2.39 -9.23
CA SER A 109 7.86 -1.92 -10.13
C SER A 109 9.06 -1.41 -9.35
N ILE A 110 8.84 -0.62 -8.31
CA ILE A 110 9.91 -0.12 -7.42
C ILE A 110 10.59 -1.28 -6.69
N PHE A 111 9.81 -2.25 -6.18
CA PHE A 111 10.35 -3.45 -5.54
C PHE A 111 11.30 -4.21 -6.47
N ILE A 112 10.92 -4.43 -7.73
CA ILE A 112 11.75 -5.14 -8.71
C ILE A 112 13.03 -4.36 -9.02
N ILE A 113 12.95 -3.05 -9.23
CA ILE A 113 14.11 -2.19 -9.49
C ILE A 113 15.08 -2.20 -8.31
N LEU A 114 14.58 -2.02 -7.09
CA LEU A 114 15.41 -2.07 -5.87
C LEU A 114 16.04 -3.45 -5.65
N SER A 115 15.31 -4.53 -5.91
CA SER A 115 15.85 -5.90 -5.83
C SER A 115 17.00 -6.11 -6.81
N TYR A 116 16.86 -5.61 -8.03
CA TYR A 116 17.92 -5.66 -9.04
C TYR A 116 19.16 -4.85 -8.60
N LEU A 117 18.97 -3.66 -8.09
CA LEU A 117 20.07 -2.82 -7.60
C LEU A 117 20.79 -3.46 -6.39
N LEU A 118 20.05 -4.04 -5.45
CA LEU A 118 20.61 -4.78 -4.32
C LEU A 118 21.43 -6.00 -4.78
N TYR A 119 20.91 -6.74 -5.75
CA TYR A 119 21.63 -7.86 -6.36
C TYR A 119 22.95 -7.40 -6.99
N LYS A 120 22.92 -6.33 -7.79
CA LYS A 120 24.13 -5.77 -8.41
C LYS A 120 25.15 -5.32 -7.36
N MET A 121 24.71 -4.60 -6.33
CA MET A 121 25.57 -4.17 -5.21
C MET A 121 26.19 -5.35 -4.44
N HIS A 122 25.50 -6.47 -4.36
CA HIS A 122 26.02 -7.69 -3.73
C HIS A 122 27.11 -8.34 -4.58
N MET A 123 26.91 -8.40 -5.90
CA MET A 123 27.86 -8.99 -6.85
C MET A 123 29.16 -8.18 -6.97
N GLU A 124 29.08 -6.85 -6.95
CA GLU A 124 30.26 -5.96 -7.00
C GLU A 124 31.13 -6.00 -5.73
N LYS A 125 30.61 -6.56 -4.63
CA LYS A 125 31.36 -6.75 -3.38
C LYS A 125 32.10 -8.09 -3.28
N LYS A 126 31.83 -9.01 -4.20
CA LYS A 126 32.50 -10.31 -4.31
C LYS A 126 33.74 -10.24 -5.20
#